data_b6d95ff20206730eb8734cc260ca4446
#
_entry.id   b6d95ff20206730eb8734cc260ca4446
#
_cell.length_a   1.000
_cell.length_b   1.000
_cell.length_c   1.000
_cell.angle_alpha   90.00
_cell.angle_beta   90.00
_cell.angle_gamma   90.00
#
_symmetry.space_group_name_H-M   'P 1'
#
loop_
_entity.id
_entity.type
_entity.pdbx_description
1 polymer ?
#
loop_
_entity_poly.entity_id
_entity_poly.type
_entity_poly.pdbx_seq_one_letter_code
_entity_poly.pdbx_strand_id
1 'polypeptide(L)'
;MATYYGKKYKLLELKHLFKELLLTTKIAFKSKELGKPKTKSPIYVAMIDGEAYHGGMCDRFKGIISLYAYCKYLGKPFRIKYTYPFKLEDYLQPAAYDWTLKRGEYTDNPLYIRVLYMRGEHLATRLFNLRAKRQIHFYSNRDLLEHINKTYAKEGTGRRPFNWGELFCELFKPGTILQERIEATKESIGGDYYAAVFRFQNLLGDFPEYRYRPLNDKDKEEELITKCLDAVKTLMAKHGNMALLVTADSMKFLKRVSQIDGVHIIPGTLTHMDGQKHHTQGNQFETYLKSFLDFYMLSEAQKVYRIGTPQMYHSAFPVFAAKMHDIPFESITI
;
A
#
# COMPACT_ATOMS: atom_id res chain seq x y z
N MET A 1 26.55 -16.72 -21.53
CA MET A 1 25.57 -16.26 -20.54
C MET A 1 25.01 -14.86 -20.82
N ALA A 2 25.82 -13.85 -21.14
CA ALA A 2 25.35 -12.46 -21.41
C ALA A 2 24.29 -12.33 -22.53
N THR A 3 24.38 -13.12 -23.59
CA THR A 3 23.42 -13.12 -24.73
C THR A 3 22.06 -13.70 -24.38
N TYR A 4 21.98 -14.66 -23.45
CA TYR A 4 20.72 -15.27 -23.02
C TYR A 4 19.93 -14.31 -22.12
N TYR A 5 20.58 -13.64 -21.18
CA TYR A 5 19.97 -12.61 -20.33
C TYR A 5 19.48 -11.41 -21.16
N GLY A 6 20.23 -11.00 -22.18
CA GLY A 6 19.84 -9.92 -23.08
C GLY A 6 18.57 -10.23 -23.90
N LYS A 7 18.40 -11.46 -24.39
CA LYS A 7 17.18 -11.88 -25.11
C LYS A 7 15.96 -11.95 -24.20
N LYS A 8 16.10 -12.48 -22.99
CA LYS A 8 15.01 -12.57 -22.00
C LYS A 8 14.56 -11.17 -21.56
N TYR A 9 15.48 -10.25 -21.38
CA TYR A 9 15.21 -8.85 -21.05
C TYR A 9 14.45 -8.14 -22.17
N LYS A 10 14.89 -8.25 -23.43
CA LYS A 10 14.19 -7.70 -24.59
C LYS A 10 12.75 -8.22 -24.74
N LEU A 11 12.56 -9.53 -24.54
CA LEU A 11 11.22 -10.12 -24.61
C LEU A 11 10.28 -9.59 -23.51
N LEU A 12 10.83 -9.42 -22.31
CA LEU A 12 10.08 -8.83 -21.18
C LEU A 12 9.70 -7.38 -21.47
N GLU A 13 10.62 -6.62 -22.01
CA GLU A 13 10.41 -5.23 -22.39
C GLU A 13 9.32 -5.08 -23.49
N LEU A 14 9.33 -5.96 -24.50
CA LEU A 14 8.27 -6.03 -25.51
C LEU A 14 6.90 -6.35 -24.91
N LYS A 15 6.83 -7.28 -23.95
CA LYS A 15 5.58 -7.59 -23.23
C LYS A 15 5.05 -6.38 -22.47
N HIS A 16 5.92 -5.60 -21.85
CA HIS A 16 5.51 -4.36 -21.16
C HIS A 16 5.02 -3.30 -22.13
N LEU A 17 5.72 -3.07 -23.25
CA LEU A 17 5.31 -2.14 -24.29
C LEU A 17 3.93 -2.50 -24.87
N PHE A 18 3.71 -3.80 -25.14
CA PHE A 18 2.41 -4.28 -25.61
C PHE A 18 1.30 -4.00 -24.59
N LYS A 19 1.57 -4.24 -23.30
CA LYS A 19 0.61 -3.96 -22.24
C LYS A 19 0.34 -2.46 -22.06
N GLU A 20 1.35 -1.62 -22.21
CA GLU A 20 1.21 -0.16 -22.20
C GLU A 20 0.32 0.33 -23.36
N LEU A 21 0.50 -0.25 -24.54
CA LEU A 21 -0.35 0.04 -25.70
C LEU A 21 -1.81 -0.37 -25.45
N LEU A 22 -2.03 -1.59 -24.96
CA LEU A 22 -3.37 -2.07 -24.61
C LEU A 22 -4.04 -1.19 -23.55
N LEU A 23 -3.31 -0.80 -22.49
CA LEU A 23 -3.82 0.11 -21.48
C LEU A 23 -4.16 1.48 -22.05
N THR A 24 -3.28 2.04 -22.88
CA THR A 24 -3.51 3.34 -23.55
C THR A 24 -4.80 3.30 -24.37
N THR A 25 -4.99 2.24 -25.17
CA THR A 25 -6.18 2.06 -26.00
C THR A 25 -7.43 1.91 -25.12
N LYS A 26 -7.37 1.06 -24.10
CA LYS A 26 -8.48 0.80 -23.17
C LYS A 26 -8.93 2.07 -22.44
N ILE A 27 -7.97 2.85 -21.94
CA ILE A 27 -8.22 4.13 -21.27
C ILE A 27 -8.90 5.11 -22.23
N ALA A 28 -8.35 5.28 -23.43
CA ALA A 28 -8.89 6.19 -24.42
C ALA A 28 -10.34 5.87 -24.84
N PHE A 29 -10.68 4.57 -24.96
CA PHE A 29 -12.05 4.16 -25.31
C PHE A 29 -13.06 4.38 -24.19
N LYS A 30 -12.64 4.33 -22.94
CA LYS A 30 -13.52 4.47 -21.78
C LYS A 30 -13.67 5.91 -21.28
N SER A 31 -12.66 6.74 -21.54
CA SER A 31 -12.59 8.07 -20.96
C SER A 31 -13.43 9.10 -21.68
N LYS A 32 -13.96 10.03 -20.87
CA LYS A 32 -14.55 11.29 -21.36
C LYS A 32 -13.56 12.46 -21.31
N GLU A 33 -12.36 12.24 -20.76
CA GLU A 33 -11.33 13.27 -20.53
C GLU A 33 -10.30 13.27 -21.70
N LEU A 34 -10.75 13.49 -22.93
CA LEU A 34 -9.92 13.42 -24.14
C LEU A 34 -9.42 14.79 -24.64
N GLY A 35 -9.68 15.84 -23.89
CA GLY A 35 -9.25 17.20 -24.23
C GLY A 35 -7.74 17.38 -24.15
N LYS A 36 -7.23 18.46 -24.77
CA LYS A 36 -5.82 18.88 -24.61
C LYS A 36 -5.60 19.34 -23.16
N PRO A 37 -4.57 18.83 -22.44
CA PRO A 37 -4.29 19.25 -21.08
C PRO A 37 -3.82 20.70 -21.04
N LYS A 38 -4.26 21.44 -20.00
CA LYS A 38 -3.91 22.86 -19.77
C LYS A 38 -2.63 22.99 -18.94
N THR A 39 -1.60 22.20 -19.24
CA THR A 39 -0.32 22.25 -18.53
C THR A 39 0.79 22.78 -19.43
N LYS A 40 1.68 23.61 -18.85
CA LYS A 40 2.87 24.11 -19.56
C LYS A 40 3.96 23.06 -19.72
N SER A 41 4.03 22.11 -18.79
CA SER A 41 4.99 21.01 -18.76
C SER A 41 4.28 19.68 -18.53
N PRO A 42 4.88 18.55 -18.96
CA PRO A 42 4.35 17.24 -18.65
C PRO A 42 4.25 17.02 -17.14
N ILE A 43 3.13 16.44 -16.70
CA ILE A 43 2.94 15.99 -15.33
C ILE A 43 3.06 14.45 -15.24
N TYR A 44 3.45 13.96 -14.08
CA TYR A 44 3.56 12.55 -13.78
C TYR A 44 2.41 12.16 -12.85
N VAL A 45 1.57 11.24 -13.29
CA VAL A 45 0.35 10.84 -12.56
C VAL A 45 0.47 9.40 -12.11
N ALA A 46 0.44 9.17 -10.79
CA ALA A 46 0.28 7.82 -10.25
C ALA A 46 -1.17 7.36 -10.48
N MET A 47 -1.34 6.23 -11.15
CA MET A 47 -2.65 5.75 -11.62
C MET A 47 -3.12 4.56 -10.79
N ILE A 48 -4.23 4.72 -10.06
CA ILE A 48 -4.96 3.67 -9.35
C ILE A 48 -6.44 3.80 -9.73
N ASP A 49 -6.79 3.31 -10.91
CA ASP A 49 -8.08 3.49 -11.57
C ASP A 49 -8.84 2.19 -11.85
N GLY A 50 -8.27 1.03 -11.47
CA GLY A 50 -8.85 -0.29 -11.76
C GLY A 50 -8.58 -0.82 -13.16
N GLU A 51 -7.87 -0.08 -14.00
CA GLU A 51 -7.56 -0.52 -15.38
C GLU A 51 -6.35 -1.49 -15.42
N ALA A 52 -5.54 -1.50 -14.36
CA ALA A 52 -4.47 -2.46 -14.15
C ALA A 52 -4.58 -3.13 -12.75
N TYR A 53 -3.76 -4.15 -12.51
CA TYR A 53 -3.65 -4.75 -11.19
C TYR A 53 -2.83 -3.82 -10.27
N HIS A 54 -3.42 -3.42 -9.15
CA HIS A 54 -2.80 -2.46 -8.21
C HIS A 54 -2.27 -3.10 -6.93
N GLY A 55 -2.78 -4.28 -6.55
CA GLY A 55 -2.44 -4.92 -5.29
C GLY A 55 -3.15 -4.33 -4.07
N GLY A 56 -2.72 -4.73 -2.87
CA GLY A 56 -3.22 -4.21 -1.61
C GLY A 56 -2.77 -2.76 -1.35
N MET A 57 -3.22 -2.20 -0.23
CA MET A 57 -2.96 -0.79 0.12
C MET A 57 -1.47 -0.42 0.07
N CYS A 58 -0.61 -1.21 0.71
CA CYS A 58 0.82 -0.93 0.71
C CYS A 58 1.46 -1.01 -0.68
N ASP A 59 1.00 -1.94 -1.54
CA ASP A 59 1.51 -2.04 -2.90
C ASP A 59 1.21 -0.78 -3.71
N ARG A 60 0.02 -0.19 -3.52
CA ARG A 60 -0.37 1.08 -4.13
C ARG A 60 0.51 2.22 -3.65
N PHE A 61 0.72 2.34 -2.34
CA PHE A 61 1.60 3.36 -1.78
C PHE A 61 3.06 3.19 -2.19
N LYS A 62 3.59 1.97 -2.32
CA LYS A 62 4.93 1.72 -2.89
C LYS A 62 5.09 2.37 -4.26
N GLY A 63 4.11 2.16 -5.16
CA GLY A 63 4.12 2.77 -6.50
C GLY A 63 4.02 4.29 -6.47
N ILE A 64 3.11 4.83 -5.66
CA ILE A 64 2.89 6.28 -5.49
C ILE A 64 4.17 6.95 -4.96
N ILE A 65 4.72 6.47 -3.86
CA ILE A 65 5.91 7.03 -3.21
C ILE A 65 7.13 6.93 -4.12
N SER A 66 7.29 5.82 -4.86
CA SER A 66 8.37 5.66 -5.82
C SER A 66 8.30 6.70 -6.95
N LEU A 67 7.12 6.92 -7.52
CA LEU A 67 6.97 7.96 -8.55
C LEU A 67 7.17 9.36 -7.98
N TYR A 68 6.68 9.62 -6.76
CA TYR A 68 6.88 10.90 -6.10
C TYR A 68 8.36 11.19 -5.83
N ALA A 69 9.11 10.23 -5.29
CA ALA A 69 10.56 10.34 -5.09
C ALA A 69 11.29 10.68 -6.39
N TYR A 70 10.94 9.98 -7.48
CA TYR A 70 11.49 10.26 -8.81
C TYR A 70 11.17 11.68 -9.28
N CYS A 71 9.92 12.12 -9.14
CA CYS A 71 9.51 13.47 -9.53
C CYS A 71 10.21 14.55 -8.69
N LYS A 72 10.32 14.33 -7.39
CA LYS A 72 11.02 15.23 -6.45
C LYS A 72 12.51 15.34 -6.79
N TYR A 73 13.14 14.22 -7.12
CA TYR A 73 14.53 14.16 -7.57
C TYR A 73 14.77 15.01 -8.83
N LEU A 74 13.87 14.92 -9.81
CA LEU A 74 13.99 15.65 -11.09
C LEU A 74 13.31 17.03 -11.12
N GLY A 75 12.69 17.48 -10.02
CA GLY A 75 11.90 18.71 -10.00
C GLY A 75 10.69 18.67 -10.96
N LYS A 76 10.03 17.51 -11.11
CA LYS A 76 8.88 17.32 -12.00
C LYS A 76 7.55 17.39 -11.25
N PRO A 77 6.50 17.97 -11.85
CA PRO A 77 5.15 17.97 -11.26
C PRO A 77 4.61 16.55 -11.09
N PHE A 78 4.11 16.25 -9.91
CA PHE A 78 3.52 14.97 -9.54
C PHE A 78 2.04 15.12 -9.19
N ARG A 79 1.22 14.13 -9.57
CA ARG A 79 -0.20 14.04 -9.23
C ARG A 79 -0.61 12.60 -8.96
N ILE A 80 -1.76 12.43 -8.32
CA ILE A 80 -2.36 11.12 -8.07
C ILE A 80 -3.77 11.10 -8.68
N LYS A 81 -4.08 10.05 -9.46
CA LYS A 81 -5.44 9.67 -9.84
C LYS A 81 -5.77 8.35 -9.17
N TYR A 82 -6.44 8.42 -8.03
CA TYR A 82 -6.81 7.23 -7.26
C TYR A 82 -8.34 7.19 -7.15
N THR A 83 -8.96 6.36 -7.97
CA THR A 83 -10.44 6.27 -8.10
C THR A 83 -10.97 4.86 -7.91
N TYR A 84 -10.10 3.88 -7.66
CA TYR A 84 -10.48 2.48 -7.50
C TYR A 84 -9.79 1.86 -6.27
N PRO A 85 -10.54 1.14 -5.41
CA PRO A 85 -11.99 0.93 -5.42
C PRO A 85 -12.78 2.08 -4.77
N PHE A 86 -12.09 3.14 -4.35
CA PHE A 86 -12.62 4.35 -3.72
C PHE A 86 -11.79 5.57 -4.18
N LYS A 87 -12.24 6.76 -3.83
CA LYS A 87 -11.44 7.98 -3.98
C LYS A 87 -10.51 8.15 -2.79
N LEU A 88 -9.21 8.37 -3.03
CA LEU A 88 -8.23 8.52 -1.96
C LEU A 88 -8.55 9.71 -1.05
N GLU A 89 -9.10 10.75 -1.64
CA GLU A 89 -9.49 12.00 -0.96
C GLU A 89 -10.58 11.79 0.11
N ASP A 90 -11.31 10.67 0.05
CA ASP A 90 -12.28 10.30 1.08
C ASP A 90 -11.61 9.94 2.43
N TYR A 91 -10.35 9.53 2.40
CA TYR A 91 -9.58 9.07 3.57
C TYR A 91 -8.35 9.91 3.88
N LEU A 92 -7.64 10.37 2.84
CA LEU A 92 -6.39 11.13 2.97
C LEU A 92 -6.48 12.48 2.26
N GLN A 93 -5.84 13.47 2.84
CA GLN A 93 -5.73 14.80 2.28
C GLN A 93 -4.27 15.14 1.96
N PRO A 94 -4.02 16.10 1.03
CA PRO A 94 -2.68 16.66 0.84
C PRO A 94 -2.12 17.22 2.15
N ALA A 95 -0.86 16.87 2.45
CA ALA A 95 -0.10 17.45 3.56
C ALA A 95 0.74 18.62 3.07
N ALA A 96 2.06 18.46 2.97
CA ALA A 96 2.95 19.52 2.48
C ALA A 96 2.99 19.66 0.96
N TYR A 97 2.66 18.58 0.23
CA TYR A 97 2.60 18.57 -1.24
C TYR A 97 1.19 18.32 -1.75
N ASP A 98 0.66 19.24 -2.58
CA ASP A 98 -0.65 19.09 -3.22
C ASP A 98 -0.56 18.17 -4.44
N TRP A 99 -0.94 16.91 -4.24
CA TRP A 99 -0.96 15.87 -5.26
C TRP A 99 -2.27 15.78 -6.05
N THR A 100 -3.27 16.62 -5.73
CA THR A 100 -4.59 16.56 -6.37
C THR A 100 -4.55 17.05 -7.82
N LEU A 101 -5.32 16.39 -8.68
CA LEU A 101 -5.48 16.83 -10.06
C LEU A 101 -6.32 18.11 -10.13
N LYS A 102 -5.83 19.12 -10.83
CA LYS A 102 -6.57 20.37 -11.06
C LYS A 102 -7.43 20.29 -12.33
N ARG A 103 -8.48 21.09 -12.38
CA ARG A 103 -9.41 21.13 -13.52
C ARG A 103 -8.68 21.41 -14.83
N GLY A 104 -8.78 20.47 -15.78
CA GLY A 104 -8.15 20.56 -17.10
C GLY A 104 -6.65 20.25 -17.13
N GLU A 105 -6.06 19.82 -16.00
CA GLU A 105 -4.66 19.40 -15.92
C GLU A 105 -4.47 17.97 -16.48
N TYR A 106 -5.46 17.12 -16.31
CA TYR A 106 -5.46 15.72 -16.70
C TYR A 106 -6.09 15.47 -18.07
N THR A 107 -5.60 14.44 -18.78
CA THR A 107 -6.21 13.94 -20.02
C THR A 107 -5.92 12.44 -20.17
N ASP A 108 -6.83 11.74 -20.83
CA ASP A 108 -6.64 10.35 -21.29
C ASP A 108 -6.42 10.26 -22.81
N ASN A 109 -6.23 11.40 -23.48
CA ASN A 109 -6.03 11.43 -24.91
C ASN A 109 -4.66 10.83 -25.31
N PRO A 110 -4.62 9.76 -26.14
CA PRO A 110 -3.38 9.08 -26.53
C PRO A 110 -2.33 9.99 -27.19
N LEU A 111 -2.74 11.12 -27.77
CA LEU A 111 -1.81 12.09 -28.34
C LEU A 111 -0.98 12.81 -27.29
N TYR A 112 -1.51 12.95 -26.06
CA TYR A 112 -0.90 13.75 -24.98
C TYR A 112 -0.41 12.91 -23.80
N ILE A 113 -0.67 11.59 -23.78
CA ILE A 113 -0.24 10.70 -22.71
C ILE A 113 0.81 9.70 -23.16
N ARG A 114 1.57 9.21 -22.21
CA ARG A 114 2.36 7.98 -22.29
C ARG A 114 2.07 7.15 -21.07
N VAL A 115 1.53 5.95 -21.28
CA VAL A 115 1.36 4.98 -20.22
C VAL A 115 2.70 4.30 -19.95
N LEU A 116 3.09 4.21 -18.67
CA LEU A 116 4.24 3.47 -18.20
C LEU A 116 3.77 2.43 -17.19
N TYR A 117 3.90 1.16 -17.55
CA TYR A 117 3.50 0.04 -16.72
C TYR A 117 4.71 -0.72 -16.19
N MET A 118 4.89 -0.74 -14.87
CA MET A 118 6.06 -1.33 -14.23
C MET A 118 5.67 -2.33 -13.16
N ARG A 119 6.04 -3.59 -13.35
CA ARG A 119 5.79 -4.70 -12.40
C ARG A 119 7.06 -5.30 -11.78
N GLY A 120 8.21 -5.01 -12.34
CA GLY A 120 9.49 -5.54 -11.88
C GLY A 120 10.47 -4.42 -11.52
N GLU A 121 11.25 -4.60 -10.48
CA GLU A 121 12.27 -3.63 -10.05
C GLU A 121 13.36 -3.41 -11.10
N HIS A 122 13.70 -4.46 -11.86
CA HIS A 122 14.67 -4.40 -12.96
C HIS A 122 14.24 -3.47 -14.11
N LEU A 123 12.98 -3.07 -14.16
CA LEU A 123 12.45 -2.10 -15.13
C LEU A 123 12.55 -0.64 -14.64
N ALA A 124 13.04 -0.41 -13.43
CA ALA A 124 13.17 0.95 -12.87
C ALA A 124 14.05 1.87 -13.74
N THR A 125 15.03 1.31 -14.46
CA THR A 125 15.85 2.05 -15.43
C THR A 125 15.05 2.70 -16.55
N ARG A 126 13.86 2.16 -16.90
CA ARG A 126 12.96 2.78 -17.88
C ARG A 126 12.45 4.14 -17.42
N LEU A 127 12.23 4.30 -16.11
CA LEU A 127 11.80 5.57 -15.54
C LEU A 127 12.91 6.63 -15.72
N PHE A 128 14.18 6.28 -15.43
CA PHE A 128 15.31 7.22 -15.56
C PHE A 128 15.65 7.59 -17.00
N ASN A 129 15.41 6.68 -17.95
CA ASN A 129 15.65 6.92 -19.37
C ASN A 129 14.46 7.61 -20.07
N LEU A 130 13.43 8.01 -19.32
CA LEU A 130 12.20 8.56 -19.87
C LEU A 130 12.36 10.03 -20.27
N ARG A 131 12.37 10.29 -21.59
CA ARG A 131 12.26 11.65 -22.15
C ARG A 131 10.78 12.00 -22.31
N ALA A 132 10.19 12.58 -21.28
CA ALA A 132 8.76 12.91 -21.28
C ALA A 132 8.50 14.20 -22.05
N LYS A 133 7.83 14.08 -23.19
CA LYS A 133 7.19 15.20 -23.90
C LYS A 133 5.67 15.20 -23.70
N ARG A 134 5.13 14.20 -23.00
CA ARG A 134 3.72 13.94 -22.76
C ARG A 134 3.47 13.74 -21.29
N GLN A 135 2.22 13.82 -20.87
CA GLN A 135 1.80 13.43 -19.55
C GLN A 135 2.10 11.93 -19.32
N ILE A 136 2.66 11.58 -18.17
CA ILE A 136 3.03 10.20 -17.84
C ILE A 136 1.96 9.61 -16.93
N HIS A 137 1.28 8.56 -17.38
CA HIS A 137 0.39 7.74 -16.58
C HIS A 137 1.16 6.53 -16.06
N PHE A 138 1.46 6.52 -14.78
CA PHE A 138 2.34 5.54 -14.16
C PHE A 138 1.54 4.50 -13.39
N TYR A 139 1.65 3.25 -13.81
CA TYR A 139 1.06 2.07 -13.19
C TYR A 139 2.17 1.22 -12.58
N SER A 140 2.30 1.23 -11.26
CA SER A 140 3.23 0.38 -10.54
C SER A 140 2.74 0.09 -9.13
N ASN A 141 3.07 -1.10 -8.63
CA ASN A 141 2.83 -1.53 -7.26
C ASN A 141 4.15 -1.98 -6.59
N ARG A 142 5.28 -1.45 -7.06
CA ARG A 142 6.61 -1.80 -6.59
C ARG A 142 7.27 -0.67 -5.83
N ASP A 143 8.05 -1.04 -4.82
CA ASP A 143 8.95 -0.13 -4.14
C ASP A 143 10.23 0.02 -4.98
N LEU A 144 10.44 1.20 -5.54
CA LEU A 144 11.62 1.54 -6.33
C LEU A 144 12.54 2.51 -5.59
N LEU A 145 12.25 2.81 -4.32
CA LEU A 145 12.93 3.89 -3.59
C LEU A 145 14.42 3.61 -3.43
N GLU A 146 14.78 2.37 -3.12
CA GLU A 146 16.19 1.98 -3.02
C GLU A 146 16.95 2.20 -4.35
N HIS A 147 16.30 1.84 -5.47
CA HIS A 147 16.89 2.05 -6.79
C HIS A 147 17.05 3.54 -7.12
N ILE A 148 16.05 4.35 -6.78
CA ILE A 148 16.09 5.81 -6.94
C ILE A 148 17.22 6.40 -6.10
N ASN A 149 17.33 6.02 -4.84
CA ASN A 149 18.39 6.47 -3.94
C ASN A 149 19.79 6.07 -4.43
N LYS A 150 19.96 4.84 -4.93
CA LYS A 150 21.23 4.38 -5.52
C LYS A 150 21.62 5.16 -6.78
N THR A 151 20.64 5.47 -7.64
CA THR A 151 20.90 6.27 -8.85
C THR A 151 21.31 7.69 -8.48
N TYR A 152 20.61 8.28 -7.55
CA TYR A 152 20.85 9.60 -6.98
C TYR A 152 22.24 9.72 -6.33
N ALA A 153 22.65 8.72 -5.54
CA ALA A 153 23.97 8.70 -4.90
C ALA A 153 25.12 8.65 -5.92
N LYS A 154 24.93 7.98 -7.06
CA LYS A 154 25.94 7.89 -8.14
C LYS A 154 26.22 9.25 -8.82
N GLU A 155 25.27 10.17 -8.78
CA GLU A 155 25.44 11.50 -9.36
C GLU A 155 26.20 12.48 -8.46
N GLY A 156 26.64 12.03 -7.28
CA GLY A 156 27.52 12.80 -6.40
C GLY A 156 26.89 14.08 -5.85
N THR A 157 25.57 14.16 -5.78
CA THR A 157 24.85 15.38 -5.37
C THR A 157 24.99 15.73 -3.90
N GLY A 158 25.55 14.86 -3.06
CA GLY A 158 25.74 15.05 -1.62
C GLY A 158 24.43 15.15 -0.82
N ARG A 159 23.28 14.96 -1.44
CA ARG A 159 21.98 15.06 -0.78
C ARG A 159 21.65 13.78 0.00
N ARG A 160 20.88 13.89 1.07
CA ARG A 160 20.41 12.77 1.87
C ARG A 160 19.47 11.85 1.05
N PRO A 161 19.60 10.52 1.15
CA PRO A 161 18.66 9.58 0.54
C PRO A 161 17.22 9.86 0.99
N PHE A 162 16.27 9.63 0.09
CA PHE A 162 14.86 9.71 0.43
C PHE A 162 14.48 8.61 1.43
N ASN A 163 13.72 8.98 2.46
CA ASN A 163 13.08 8.07 3.40
C ASN A 163 11.61 7.87 2.99
N TRP A 164 11.10 6.64 3.08
CA TRP A 164 9.75 6.30 2.67
C TRP A 164 8.69 7.01 3.52
N GLY A 165 8.89 7.00 4.85
CA GLY A 165 7.95 7.64 5.78
C GLY A 165 7.88 9.15 5.61
N GLU A 166 9.04 9.80 5.44
CA GLU A 166 9.09 11.24 5.18
C GLU A 166 8.32 11.61 3.90
N LEU A 167 8.49 10.84 2.82
CA LEU A 167 7.76 11.07 1.58
C LEU A 167 6.25 10.80 1.74
N PHE A 168 5.88 9.79 2.53
CA PHE A 168 4.49 9.50 2.82
C PHE A 168 3.85 10.66 3.60
N CYS A 169 4.47 11.11 4.68
CA CYS A 169 3.99 12.22 5.50
C CYS A 169 3.99 13.58 4.76
N GLU A 170 4.88 13.77 3.79
CA GLU A 170 4.87 14.95 2.93
C GLU A 170 3.66 14.97 1.97
N LEU A 171 3.26 13.78 1.48
CA LEU A 171 2.10 13.64 0.60
C LEU A 171 0.78 13.62 1.37
N PHE A 172 0.71 12.90 2.48
CA PHE A 172 -0.56 12.51 3.08
C PHE A 172 -0.69 12.92 4.54
N LYS A 173 -1.87 13.42 4.86
CA LYS A 173 -2.39 13.49 6.23
C LYS A 173 -3.77 12.85 6.28
N PRO A 174 -4.22 12.34 7.43
CA PRO A 174 -5.58 11.83 7.57
C PRO A 174 -6.63 12.86 7.18
N GLY A 175 -7.70 12.42 6.52
CA GLY A 175 -8.91 13.21 6.36
C GLY A 175 -9.64 13.34 7.71
N THR A 176 -10.58 14.27 7.81
CA THR A 176 -11.25 14.62 9.09
C THR A 176 -11.81 13.38 9.81
N ILE A 177 -12.60 12.57 9.12
CA ILE A 177 -13.22 11.37 9.72
C ILE A 177 -12.16 10.36 10.19
N LEU A 178 -11.12 10.14 9.38
CA LEU A 178 -10.03 9.23 9.77
C LEU A 178 -9.27 9.76 10.98
N GLN A 179 -9.00 11.07 11.04
CA GLN A 179 -8.33 11.71 12.16
C GLN A 179 -9.14 11.54 13.47
N GLU A 180 -10.43 11.83 13.42
CA GLU A 180 -11.34 11.65 14.57
C GLU A 180 -11.34 10.19 15.06
N ARG A 181 -11.32 9.21 14.14
CA ARG A 181 -11.24 7.77 14.50
C ARG A 181 -9.89 7.40 15.11
N ILE A 182 -8.79 7.96 14.63
CA ILE A 182 -7.45 7.75 15.20
C ILE A 182 -7.43 8.26 16.66
N GLU A 183 -7.89 9.49 16.88
CA GLU A 183 -7.94 10.11 18.20
C GLU A 183 -8.82 9.32 19.19
N ALA A 184 -10.02 8.96 18.79
CA ALA A 184 -10.92 8.14 19.61
C ALA A 184 -10.34 6.76 19.91
N THR A 185 -9.62 6.14 18.97
CA THR A 185 -8.97 4.83 19.19
C THR A 185 -7.82 4.96 20.19
N LYS A 186 -7.00 6.01 20.08
CA LYS A 186 -5.91 6.29 21.02
C LYS A 186 -6.43 6.55 22.42
N GLU A 187 -7.49 7.34 22.53
CA GLU A 187 -8.17 7.60 23.83
C GLU A 187 -8.68 6.30 24.45
N SER A 188 -9.28 5.42 23.64
CA SER A 188 -9.74 4.10 24.09
C SER A 188 -8.62 3.18 24.59
N ILE A 189 -7.42 3.27 24.01
CA ILE A 189 -6.25 2.52 24.47
C ILE A 189 -5.68 3.12 25.77
N GLY A 190 -5.76 4.44 25.91
CA GLY A 190 -5.45 5.14 27.16
C GLY A 190 -3.97 5.37 27.46
N GLY A 191 -3.07 5.25 26.47
CA GLY A 191 -1.64 5.50 26.66
C GLY A 191 -0.77 4.86 25.57
N ASP A 192 0.49 4.62 25.91
CA ASP A 192 1.44 3.95 25.02
C ASP A 192 1.06 2.48 24.82
N TYR A 193 1.28 1.97 23.63
CA TYR A 193 0.95 0.59 23.28
C TYR A 193 1.95 0.00 22.29
N TYR A 194 2.04 -1.32 22.31
CA TYR A 194 2.64 -2.12 21.25
C TYR A 194 1.59 -2.56 20.24
N ALA A 195 2.01 -2.94 19.04
CA ALA A 195 1.08 -3.44 18.05
C ALA A 195 1.53 -4.78 17.47
N ALA A 196 0.59 -5.71 17.28
CA ALA A 196 0.82 -7.02 16.68
C ALA A 196 -0.11 -7.26 15.51
N VAL A 197 0.44 -7.74 14.39
CA VAL A 197 -0.28 -8.00 13.15
C VAL A 197 -0.20 -9.46 12.79
N PHE A 198 -1.38 -10.07 12.57
CA PHE A 198 -1.55 -11.43 12.10
C PHE A 198 -2.21 -11.43 10.72
N ARG A 199 -1.70 -12.24 9.81
CA ARG A 199 -2.27 -12.35 8.44
C ARG A 199 -2.54 -13.80 8.08
N PHE A 200 -3.77 -14.24 8.36
CA PHE A 200 -4.24 -15.61 8.11
C PHE A 200 -4.63 -15.84 6.64
N GLN A 201 -5.01 -14.79 5.91
CA GLN A 201 -5.67 -14.91 4.63
C GLN A 201 -6.93 -15.80 4.75
N ASN A 202 -7.08 -16.84 3.95
CA ASN A 202 -8.22 -17.74 4.04
C ASN A 202 -7.98 -18.96 4.94
N LEU A 203 -6.90 -19.05 5.71
CA LEU A 203 -6.61 -20.24 6.51
C LEU A 203 -7.72 -20.60 7.51
N LEU A 204 -8.35 -19.58 8.12
CA LEU A 204 -9.45 -19.75 9.06
C LEU A 204 -10.85 -19.71 8.38
N GLY A 205 -10.92 -19.60 7.05
CA GLY A 205 -12.14 -19.65 6.27
C GLY A 205 -13.08 -18.45 6.39
N ASP A 206 -12.66 -17.37 7.07
CA ASP A 206 -13.47 -16.17 7.30
C ASP A 206 -12.97 -14.92 6.56
N PHE A 207 -11.91 -15.07 5.76
CA PHE A 207 -11.44 -14.03 4.84
C PHE A 207 -11.26 -14.63 3.43
N PRO A 208 -12.23 -14.45 2.52
CA PRO A 208 -12.22 -15.09 1.21
C PRO A 208 -11.11 -14.49 0.32
N GLU A 209 -10.03 -15.22 0.19
CA GLU A 209 -8.95 -14.93 -0.73
C GLU A 209 -8.72 -16.15 -1.63
N TYR A 210 -9.13 -16.08 -2.89
CA TYR A 210 -9.19 -17.20 -3.83
C TYR A 210 -7.90 -18.01 -4.02
N ARG A 211 -6.76 -17.44 -3.66
CA ARG A 211 -5.45 -18.11 -3.80
C ARG A 211 -5.10 -19.02 -2.64
N TYR A 212 -5.82 -18.91 -1.53
CA TYR A 212 -5.52 -19.64 -0.30
C TYR A 212 -6.70 -20.49 0.10
N ARG A 213 -6.43 -21.78 0.33
CA ARG A 213 -7.46 -22.72 0.79
C ARG A 213 -7.56 -22.68 2.31
N PRO A 214 -8.77 -22.76 2.87
CA PRO A 214 -8.93 -22.91 4.30
C PRO A 214 -8.35 -24.24 4.76
N LEU A 215 -8.01 -24.33 6.04
CA LEU A 215 -7.46 -25.55 6.64
C LEU A 215 -8.43 -26.74 6.54
N ASN A 216 -9.75 -26.50 6.46
CA ASN A 216 -10.82 -27.53 6.37
C ASN A 216 -10.77 -28.59 7.48
N ASP A 217 -10.12 -28.28 8.60
CA ASP A 217 -9.90 -29.15 9.75
C ASP A 217 -10.01 -28.27 11.00
N LYS A 218 -11.06 -28.50 11.79
CA LYS A 218 -11.36 -27.69 12.98
C LYS A 218 -10.27 -27.78 14.06
N ASP A 219 -9.64 -28.95 14.21
CA ASP A 219 -8.59 -29.14 15.21
C ASP A 219 -7.34 -28.34 14.82
N LYS A 220 -6.98 -28.33 13.54
CA LYS A 220 -5.88 -27.50 13.01
C LYS A 220 -6.17 -26.00 13.05
N GLU A 221 -7.43 -25.60 12.79
CA GLU A 221 -7.84 -24.20 12.98
C GLU A 221 -7.67 -23.78 14.45
N GLU A 222 -8.13 -24.59 15.39
CA GLU A 222 -8.04 -24.33 16.82
C GLU A 222 -6.58 -24.34 17.30
N GLU A 223 -5.76 -25.28 16.82
CA GLU A 223 -4.32 -25.31 17.10
C GLU A 223 -3.63 -24.02 16.64
N LEU A 224 -3.92 -23.56 15.41
CA LEU A 224 -3.35 -22.32 14.86
C LEU A 224 -3.77 -21.09 15.68
N ILE A 225 -5.07 -20.99 16.02
CA ILE A 225 -5.58 -19.89 16.85
C ILE A 225 -4.90 -19.90 18.22
N THR A 226 -4.80 -21.07 18.87
CA THR A 226 -4.18 -21.23 20.19
C THR A 226 -2.71 -20.79 20.16
N LYS A 227 -1.92 -21.22 19.19
CA LYS A 227 -0.54 -20.77 19.01
C LYS A 227 -0.44 -19.24 18.90
N CYS A 228 -1.34 -18.63 18.12
CA CYS A 228 -1.34 -17.17 17.96
C CYS A 228 -1.74 -16.45 19.28
N LEU A 229 -2.72 -16.99 20.04
CA LEU A 229 -3.10 -16.43 21.35
C LEU A 229 -1.98 -16.54 22.37
N ASP A 230 -1.25 -17.65 22.40
CA ASP A 230 -0.11 -17.84 23.31
C ASP A 230 1.06 -16.92 22.96
N ALA A 231 1.28 -16.67 21.66
CA ALA A 231 2.24 -15.67 21.23
C ALA A 231 1.87 -14.25 21.69
N VAL A 232 0.58 -13.89 21.66
CA VAL A 232 0.08 -12.62 22.20
C VAL A 232 0.35 -12.52 23.70
N LYS A 233 -0.01 -13.53 24.49
CA LYS A 233 0.25 -13.56 25.95
C LYS A 233 1.75 -13.46 26.27
N THR A 234 2.59 -14.20 25.53
CA THR A 234 4.05 -14.16 25.67
C THR A 234 4.59 -12.75 25.36
N LEU A 235 4.09 -12.11 24.31
CA LEU A 235 4.49 -10.75 23.96
C LEU A 235 4.08 -9.75 25.03
N MET A 236 2.87 -9.84 25.57
CA MET A 236 2.39 -8.96 26.65
C MET A 236 3.23 -9.14 27.92
N ALA A 237 3.51 -10.39 28.33
CA ALA A 237 4.38 -10.67 29.49
C ALA A 237 5.79 -10.08 29.30
N LYS A 238 6.35 -10.15 28.09
CA LYS A 238 7.67 -9.56 27.74
C LYS A 238 7.68 -8.04 27.96
N HIS A 239 6.55 -7.38 27.79
CA HIS A 239 6.42 -5.92 27.87
C HIS A 239 5.71 -5.44 29.14
N GLY A 240 5.70 -6.22 30.22
CA GLY A 240 5.12 -5.82 31.49
C GLY A 240 3.61 -5.58 31.43
N ASN A 241 2.92 -6.32 30.57
CA ASN A 241 1.47 -6.21 30.34
C ASN A 241 1.00 -4.81 29.87
N MET A 242 1.88 -4.06 29.18
CA MET A 242 1.48 -2.84 28.48
C MET A 242 0.39 -3.15 27.43
N ALA A 243 -0.47 -2.18 27.15
CA ALA A 243 -1.53 -2.32 26.16
C ALA A 243 -1.00 -2.83 24.81
N LEU A 244 -1.70 -3.76 24.20
CA LEU A 244 -1.37 -4.35 22.91
C LEU A 244 -2.51 -4.17 21.91
N LEU A 245 -2.27 -3.40 20.86
CA LEU A 245 -3.19 -3.33 19.72
C LEU A 245 -2.96 -4.54 18.81
N VAL A 246 -3.98 -5.36 18.61
CA VAL A 246 -3.92 -6.50 17.69
C VAL A 246 -4.77 -6.26 16.47
N THR A 247 -4.16 -6.39 15.29
CA THR A 247 -4.86 -6.35 14.00
C THR A 247 -4.71 -7.69 13.27
N ALA A 248 -5.78 -8.14 12.65
CA ALA A 248 -5.79 -9.37 11.84
C ALA A 248 -6.88 -9.30 10.77
N ASP A 249 -6.74 -10.15 9.76
CA ASP A 249 -7.74 -10.33 8.72
C ASP A 249 -8.77 -11.43 9.03
N SER A 250 -8.70 -12.06 10.20
CA SER A 250 -9.67 -13.05 10.68
C SER A 250 -10.50 -12.50 11.83
N MET A 251 -11.81 -12.45 11.64
CA MET A 251 -12.76 -12.09 12.70
C MET A 251 -12.89 -13.18 13.77
N LYS A 252 -12.72 -14.46 13.40
CA LYS A 252 -12.67 -15.56 14.36
C LYS A 252 -11.53 -15.34 15.38
N PHE A 253 -10.34 -15.03 14.88
CA PHE A 253 -9.19 -14.74 15.73
C PHE A 253 -9.37 -13.46 16.54
N LEU A 254 -9.79 -12.35 15.91
CA LEU A 254 -9.99 -11.07 16.59
C LEU A 254 -10.97 -11.18 17.76
N LYS A 255 -12.08 -11.92 17.60
CA LYS A 255 -13.04 -12.19 18.67
C LYS A 255 -12.43 -12.95 19.86
N ARG A 256 -11.50 -13.86 19.57
CA ARG A 256 -10.82 -14.65 20.63
C ARG A 256 -9.76 -13.82 21.35
N VAL A 257 -8.93 -13.11 20.61
CA VAL A 257 -7.82 -12.34 21.18
C VAL A 257 -8.32 -11.14 21.99
N SER A 258 -9.45 -10.55 21.63
CA SER A 258 -10.06 -9.45 22.38
C SER A 258 -10.56 -9.82 23.80
N GLN A 259 -10.58 -11.12 24.13
CA GLN A 259 -10.91 -11.58 25.50
C GLN A 259 -9.69 -11.59 26.43
N ILE A 260 -8.49 -11.30 25.90
CA ILE A 260 -7.27 -11.19 26.71
C ILE A 260 -7.22 -9.77 27.29
N ASP A 261 -7.09 -9.67 28.61
CA ASP A 261 -7.00 -8.37 29.29
C ASP A 261 -5.80 -7.57 28.78
N GLY A 262 -5.99 -6.25 28.56
CA GLY A 262 -4.98 -5.36 27.99
C GLY A 262 -4.80 -5.49 26.46
N VAL A 263 -5.56 -6.36 25.78
CA VAL A 263 -5.59 -6.42 24.32
C VAL A 263 -6.68 -5.52 23.76
N HIS A 264 -6.31 -4.66 22.83
CA HIS A 264 -7.20 -3.78 22.09
C HIS A 264 -7.31 -4.24 20.63
N ILE A 265 -8.51 -4.15 20.05
CA ILE A 265 -8.75 -4.41 18.64
C ILE A 265 -9.53 -3.24 18.05
N ILE A 266 -9.34 -2.97 16.78
CA ILE A 266 -10.18 -2.02 16.03
C ILE A 266 -11.36 -2.80 15.45
N PRO A 267 -12.61 -2.49 15.83
CA PRO A 267 -13.78 -3.19 15.30
C PRO A 267 -13.99 -2.89 13.81
N GLY A 268 -14.65 -3.80 13.13
CA GLY A 268 -15.00 -3.68 11.71
C GLY A 268 -14.47 -4.84 10.88
N THR A 269 -14.97 -4.94 9.65
CA THR A 269 -14.59 -5.98 8.68
C THR A 269 -13.45 -5.48 7.79
N LEU A 270 -12.55 -6.39 7.41
CA LEU A 270 -11.52 -6.13 6.42
C LEU A 270 -11.93 -6.69 5.06
N THR A 271 -11.53 -5.99 4.00
CA THR A 271 -11.69 -6.47 2.64
C THR A 271 -10.40 -6.31 1.84
N HIS A 272 -10.20 -7.16 0.85
CA HIS A 272 -9.05 -7.04 -0.04
C HIS A 272 -9.32 -5.93 -1.08
N MET A 273 -8.44 -4.92 -1.18
CA MET A 273 -8.66 -3.77 -2.06
C MET A 273 -8.66 -4.10 -3.55
N ASP A 274 -8.08 -5.24 -3.95
CA ASP A 274 -8.00 -5.69 -5.35
C ASP A 274 -8.96 -6.85 -5.66
N GLY A 275 -9.88 -7.16 -4.74
CA GLY A 275 -10.90 -8.17 -4.93
C GLY A 275 -11.82 -7.79 -6.07
N GLN A 276 -11.73 -8.50 -7.21
CA GLN A 276 -12.71 -8.36 -8.28
C GLN A 276 -14.10 -8.73 -7.73
N LYS A 277 -15.05 -7.79 -7.80
CA LYS A 277 -16.48 -8.00 -7.55
C LYS A 277 -16.88 -8.46 -6.15
N HIS A 278 -16.24 -7.95 -5.11
CA HIS A 278 -16.87 -8.05 -3.80
C HIS A 278 -17.98 -6.99 -3.71
N HIS A 279 -19.21 -7.44 -3.93
CA HIS A 279 -20.37 -6.77 -3.39
C HIS A 279 -20.27 -6.86 -1.87
N THR A 280 -19.55 -5.94 -1.25
CA THR A 280 -19.63 -5.75 0.19
C THR A 280 -21.07 -5.32 0.47
N GLN A 281 -21.86 -6.23 1.01
CA GLN A 281 -23.10 -5.84 1.67
C GLN A 281 -22.68 -4.98 2.87
N GLY A 282 -22.85 -3.68 2.76
CA GLY A 282 -22.49 -2.75 3.82
C GLY A 282 -21.91 -1.42 3.31
N ASN A 283 -21.57 -0.55 4.23
CA ASN A 283 -20.97 0.75 3.94
C ASN A 283 -19.52 0.56 3.49
N GLN A 284 -19.27 0.70 2.21
CA GLN A 284 -17.91 0.58 1.63
C GLN A 284 -16.92 1.55 2.28
N PHE A 285 -17.38 2.75 2.64
CA PHE A 285 -16.53 3.75 3.28
C PHE A 285 -15.94 3.21 4.59
N GLU A 286 -16.77 2.66 5.48
CA GLU A 286 -16.32 2.11 6.78
C GLU A 286 -15.35 0.93 6.61
N THR A 287 -15.57 0.08 5.60
CA THR A 287 -14.70 -1.07 5.34
C THR A 287 -13.28 -0.66 4.95
N TYR A 288 -13.12 0.37 4.13
CA TYR A 288 -11.79 0.87 3.77
C TYR A 288 -11.23 1.80 4.85
N LEU A 289 -12.06 2.56 5.55
CA LEU A 289 -11.66 3.38 6.68
C LEU A 289 -10.92 2.55 7.74
N LYS A 290 -11.42 1.35 8.06
CA LYS A 290 -10.73 0.44 8.97
C LYS A 290 -9.30 0.13 8.52
N SER A 291 -9.07 -0.11 7.23
CA SER A 291 -7.72 -0.41 6.73
C SER A 291 -6.77 0.78 6.89
N PHE A 292 -7.24 2.00 6.69
CA PHE A 292 -6.47 3.21 6.97
C PHE A 292 -6.25 3.41 8.47
N LEU A 293 -7.28 3.20 9.28
CA LEU A 293 -7.19 3.32 10.73
C LEU A 293 -6.17 2.31 11.30
N ASP A 294 -6.25 1.03 10.90
CA ASP A 294 -5.25 0.03 11.27
C ASP A 294 -3.83 0.51 10.91
N PHE A 295 -3.64 1.06 9.69
CA PHE A 295 -2.33 1.49 9.21
C PHE A 295 -1.75 2.63 10.04
N TYR A 296 -2.56 3.65 10.34
CA TYR A 296 -2.13 4.79 11.16
C TYR A 296 -1.89 4.38 12.61
N MET A 297 -2.80 3.58 13.20
CA MET A 297 -2.61 3.11 14.57
C MET A 297 -1.37 2.23 14.72
N LEU A 298 -1.02 1.41 13.72
CA LEU A 298 0.24 0.69 13.73
C LEU A 298 1.46 1.63 13.67
N SER A 299 1.37 2.73 12.93
CA SER A 299 2.49 3.66 12.78
C SER A 299 2.76 4.53 14.01
N GLU A 300 1.87 4.55 14.98
CA GLU A 300 1.99 5.31 16.23
C GLU A 300 2.29 4.43 17.47
N ALA A 301 2.43 3.12 17.27
CA ALA A 301 2.80 2.21 18.33
C ALA A 301 4.28 2.38 18.75
N GLN A 302 4.64 2.00 19.99
CA GLN A 302 6.04 1.98 20.44
C GLN A 302 6.90 0.99 19.63
N LYS A 303 6.30 -0.09 19.17
CA LYS A 303 6.92 -1.07 18.27
C LYS A 303 5.84 -1.91 17.60
N VAL A 304 6.08 -2.30 16.35
CA VAL A 304 5.19 -3.18 15.59
C VAL A 304 5.78 -4.56 15.46
N TYR A 305 4.97 -5.55 15.72
CA TYR A 305 5.27 -6.96 15.53
C TYR A 305 4.45 -7.56 14.41
N ARG A 306 5.10 -8.30 13.52
CA ARG A 306 4.43 -9.23 12.62
C ARG A 306 4.59 -10.63 13.18
N ILE A 307 3.50 -11.28 13.54
CA ILE A 307 3.51 -12.60 14.14
C ILE A 307 2.81 -13.59 13.22
N GLY A 308 3.41 -14.76 13.03
CA GLY A 308 2.78 -15.81 12.24
C GLY A 308 3.58 -17.10 12.20
N THR A 309 2.93 -18.15 11.71
CA THR A 309 3.55 -19.45 11.40
C THR A 309 4.12 -19.42 9.98
N PRO A 310 4.95 -20.42 9.59
CA PRO A 310 5.41 -20.56 8.20
C PRO A 310 4.28 -20.68 7.16
N GLN A 311 3.07 -21.09 7.57
CA GLN A 311 1.90 -21.21 6.69
C GLN A 311 1.17 -19.88 6.49
N MET A 312 1.35 -18.91 7.41
CA MET A 312 0.69 -17.60 7.34
C MET A 312 1.42 -16.67 6.37
N TYR A 313 0.67 -15.71 5.83
CA TYR A 313 1.24 -14.77 4.87
C TYR A 313 2.09 -13.67 5.54
N HIS A 314 3.30 -13.49 5.04
CA HIS A 314 4.21 -12.44 5.49
C HIS A 314 3.85 -11.09 4.85
N SER A 315 2.84 -10.42 5.44
CA SER A 315 2.36 -9.13 4.95
C SER A 315 3.42 -8.02 5.05
N ALA A 316 3.49 -7.18 4.02
CA ALA A 316 4.27 -5.94 4.06
C ALA A 316 3.57 -4.81 4.84
N PHE A 317 2.28 -4.95 5.14
CA PHE A 317 1.47 -3.92 5.78
C PHE A 317 2.09 -3.37 7.08
N PRO A 318 2.46 -4.19 8.08
CA PRO A 318 3.06 -3.68 9.31
C PRO A 318 4.46 -3.08 9.10
N VAL A 319 5.22 -3.57 8.11
CA VAL A 319 6.54 -3.01 7.77
C VAL A 319 6.42 -1.57 7.29
N PHE A 320 5.45 -1.30 6.41
CA PHE A 320 5.26 0.06 5.85
C PHE A 320 4.55 0.99 6.84
N ALA A 321 3.69 0.47 7.71
CA ALA A 321 3.16 1.23 8.83
C ALA A 321 4.29 1.69 9.77
N ALA A 322 5.17 0.79 10.16
CA ALA A 322 6.33 1.13 11.00
C ALA A 322 7.28 2.14 10.32
N LYS A 323 7.50 2.02 9.01
CA LYS A 323 8.31 2.97 8.23
C LYS A 323 7.72 4.38 8.18
N MET A 324 6.42 4.56 8.42
CA MET A 324 5.79 5.88 8.35
C MET A 324 6.42 6.87 9.34
N HIS A 325 6.64 6.43 10.58
CA HIS A 325 7.24 7.24 11.64
C HIS A 325 8.57 6.67 12.16
N ASP A 326 9.20 5.77 11.37
CA ASP A 326 10.49 5.14 11.66
C ASP A 326 10.52 4.42 13.03
N ILE A 327 9.40 3.78 13.38
CA ILE A 327 9.27 3.03 14.63
C ILE A 327 9.85 1.61 14.50
N PRO A 328 10.30 1.00 15.61
CA PRO A 328 10.87 -0.35 15.60
C PRO A 328 9.90 -1.39 15.03
N PHE A 329 10.42 -2.31 14.22
CA PHE A 329 9.66 -3.43 13.65
C PHE A 329 10.38 -4.76 13.92
N GLU A 330 9.62 -5.79 14.27
CA GLU A 330 10.12 -7.15 14.46
C GLU A 330 9.18 -8.18 13.83
N SER A 331 9.75 -9.21 13.19
CA SER A 331 8.99 -10.36 12.69
C SER A 331 9.25 -11.59 13.56
N ILE A 332 8.19 -12.15 14.14
CA ILE A 332 8.21 -13.32 15.01
C ILE A 332 7.58 -14.50 14.27
N THR A 333 8.31 -15.59 14.15
CA THR A 333 7.78 -16.88 13.65
C THR A 333 7.50 -17.78 14.85
N ILE A 334 6.29 -18.34 14.94
CA ILE A 334 5.79 -19.19 16.02
C ILE A 334 5.47 -20.60 15.53
#